data_4046a828b94a21365772acf2d2bf2c80
#
_entry.id   4046a828b94a21365772acf2d2bf2c80
#
_cell.length_a   1.000
_cell.length_b   1.000
_cell.length_c   1.000
_cell.angle_alpha   90.00
_cell.angle_beta   90.00
_cell.angle_gamma   90.00
#
_symmetry.space_group_name_H-M   'P 1'
#
loop_
_entity.id
_entity.type
_entity.pdbx_description
1 polymer ?
#
loop_
_entity_poly.entity_id
_entity_poly.type
_entity_poly.pdbx_seq_one_letter_code
_entity_poly.pdbx_strand_id
1 'polypeptide(L)'
;VAVPYYNKPSQEGLYQHYKAIAQSTDLPIVLYNVPGRTGVNMTAETTLRLARDFDNIVAIKEASGNITQMDDIIKNKPENFDVISGDDGITFPLITLGAVGVISVIGNAFPREFSRMTRLALQGDYANALAIHHKFTELFSLLFVDGNPAGVKAMLNVMGLIDNKLRLPLVPTRITTFEKMRAILDELNIKC
;
A
#
# COMPACT_ATOMS: atom_id res chain seq x y z
N VAL A 1 -7.82 -1.39 9.86
CA VAL A 1 -7.82 -0.29 10.83
C VAL A 1 -6.46 0.38 10.81
N ALA A 2 -6.40 1.71 10.53
CA ALA A 2 -5.15 2.46 10.52
C ALA A 2 -4.64 2.73 11.95
N VAL A 3 -3.32 2.82 12.08
CA VAL A 3 -2.67 3.29 13.32
C VAL A 3 -3.23 4.68 13.68
N PRO A 4 -3.55 4.96 14.98
CA PRO A 4 -4.00 6.27 15.40
C PRO A 4 -3.02 7.38 15.00
N TYR A 5 -3.55 8.42 14.40
CA TYR A 5 -2.79 9.58 13.96
C TYR A 5 -2.81 10.72 15.00
N TYR A 6 -2.02 11.76 14.77
CA TYR A 6 -1.95 13.01 15.51
C TYR A 6 -1.31 12.88 16.91
N ASN A 7 -1.89 12.12 17.85
CA ASN A 7 -1.42 12.02 19.23
C ASN A 7 -0.14 11.20 19.42
N LYS A 8 0.33 10.50 18.35
CA LYS A 8 1.56 9.70 18.35
C LYS A 8 1.70 8.79 19.58
N PRO A 9 0.79 7.83 19.77
CA PRO A 9 0.81 6.96 20.94
C PRO A 9 2.11 6.14 21.03
N SER A 10 2.46 5.71 22.25
CA SER A 10 3.54 4.74 22.47
C SER A 10 3.18 3.37 21.89
N GLN A 11 4.15 2.46 21.79
CA GLN A 11 3.91 1.09 21.31
C GLN A 11 2.90 0.35 22.20
N GLU A 12 2.97 0.52 23.52
CA GLU A 12 1.97 -0.03 24.44
C GLU A 12 0.58 0.61 24.23
N GLY A 13 0.54 1.92 23.95
CA GLY A 13 -0.72 2.60 23.59
C GLY A 13 -1.34 2.04 22.32
N LEU A 14 -0.53 1.74 21.29
CA LEU A 14 -0.98 1.06 20.06
C LEU A 14 -1.53 -0.33 20.36
N TYR A 15 -0.81 -1.10 21.16
CA TYR A 15 -1.25 -2.44 21.56
C TYR A 15 -2.60 -2.40 22.28
N GLN A 16 -2.77 -1.55 23.28
CA GLN A 16 -4.03 -1.43 24.03
C GLN A 16 -5.19 -0.94 23.15
N HIS A 17 -4.93 -0.02 22.20
CA HIS A 17 -5.90 0.44 21.22
C HIS A 17 -6.42 -0.72 20.35
N TYR A 18 -5.54 -1.49 19.74
CA TYR A 18 -5.92 -2.61 18.90
C TYR A 18 -6.53 -3.78 19.69
N LYS A 19 -6.07 -4.02 20.93
CA LYS A 19 -6.71 -4.96 21.86
C LYS A 19 -8.17 -4.61 22.07
N ALA A 20 -8.46 -3.34 22.38
CA ALA A 20 -9.85 -2.89 22.58
C ALA A 20 -10.70 -3.08 21.31
N ILE A 21 -10.14 -2.82 20.12
CA ILE A 21 -10.83 -3.06 18.85
C ILE A 21 -11.05 -4.55 18.63
N ALA A 22 -10.02 -5.39 18.80
CA ALA A 22 -10.11 -6.83 18.60
C ALA A 22 -11.16 -7.49 19.52
N GLN A 23 -11.30 -6.98 20.73
CA GLN A 23 -12.30 -7.46 21.71
C GLN A 23 -13.72 -6.94 21.45
N SER A 24 -13.90 -5.95 20.57
CA SER A 24 -15.21 -5.34 20.27
C SER A 24 -15.93 -5.96 19.07
N THR A 25 -15.30 -6.87 18.33
CA THR A 25 -15.84 -7.46 17.11
C THR A 25 -15.26 -8.84 16.83
N ASP A 26 -16.03 -9.70 16.19
CA ASP A 26 -15.57 -11.00 15.66
C ASP A 26 -15.09 -10.90 14.19
N LEU A 27 -15.16 -9.72 13.58
CA LEU A 27 -14.70 -9.52 12.21
C LEU A 27 -13.18 -9.61 12.11
N PRO A 28 -12.63 -10.13 11.00
CA PRO A 28 -11.20 -10.11 10.76
C PRO A 28 -10.67 -8.69 10.65
N ILE A 29 -9.56 -8.42 11.31
CA ILE A 29 -8.92 -7.11 11.38
C ILE A 29 -7.62 -7.15 10.60
N VAL A 30 -7.46 -6.22 9.66
CA VAL A 30 -6.19 -5.90 9.01
C VAL A 30 -5.63 -4.64 9.66
N LEU A 31 -4.47 -4.76 10.32
CA LEU A 31 -3.71 -3.62 10.80
C LEU A 31 -3.22 -2.77 9.63
N TYR A 32 -3.11 -1.45 9.79
CA TYR A 32 -2.56 -0.60 8.73
C TYR A 32 -1.51 0.37 9.29
N ASN A 33 -0.24 0.06 9.03
CA ASN A 33 0.90 0.86 9.42
C ASN A 33 1.30 1.82 8.28
N VAL A 34 1.11 3.13 8.49
CA VAL A 34 1.37 4.16 7.48
C VAL A 34 1.97 5.43 8.13
N PRO A 35 3.21 5.36 8.61
CA PRO A 35 3.83 6.43 9.41
C PRO A 35 3.85 7.80 8.71
N GLY A 36 3.98 7.83 7.38
CA GLY A 36 3.93 9.05 6.59
C GLY A 36 2.60 9.83 6.70
N ARG A 37 1.50 9.17 7.12
CA ARG A 37 0.20 9.79 7.33
C ARG A 37 -0.16 9.93 8.81
N THR A 38 0.23 8.97 9.64
CA THR A 38 -0.17 8.95 11.05
C THR A 38 0.84 9.66 11.97
N GLY A 39 2.09 9.79 11.53
CA GLY A 39 3.17 10.36 12.32
C GLY A 39 3.72 9.41 13.39
N VAL A 40 3.27 8.14 13.42
CA VAL A 40 3.78 7.11 14.32
C VAL A 40 3.94 5.79 13.57
N ASN A 41 5.05 5.09 13.82
CA ASN A 41 5.32 3.77 13.29
C ASN A 41 4.96 2.69 14.32
N MET A 42 4.16 1.71 13.94
CA MET A 42 3.95 0.49 14.71
C MET A 42 5.12 -0.46 14.39
N THR A 43 5.88 -0.84 15.41
CA THR A 43 7.07 -1.68 15.24
C THR A 43 6.71 -3.13 14.91
N ALA A 44 7.69 -3.89 14.40
CA ALA A 44 7.55 -5.33 14.19
C ALA A 44 7.14 -6.06 15.48
N GLU A 45 7.78 -5.72 16.61
CA GLU A 45 7.46 -6.30 17.92
C GLU A 45 5.99 -6.12 18.31
N THR A 46 5.48 -4.88 18.20
CA THR A 46 4.07 -4.57 18.50
C THR A 46 3.12 -5.30 17.56
N THR A 47 3.43 -5.34 16.26
CA THR A 47 2.65 -6.05 15.23
C THR A 47 2.59 -7.55 15.56
N LEU A 48 3.73 -8.17 15.84
CA LEU A 48 3.83 -9.60 16.13
C LEU A 48 3.15 -9.98 17.45
N ARG A 49 3.22 -9.10 18.45
CA ARG A 49 2.50 -9.29 19.72
C ARG A 49 0.98 -9.29 19.47
N LEU A 50 0.46 -8.33 18.72
CA LEU A 50 -0.96 -8.27 18.35
C LEU A 50 -1.41 -9.50 17.56
N ALA A 51 -0.60 -9.94 16.60
CA ALA A 51 -0.90 -11.11 15.78
C ALA A 51 -0.95 -12.42 16.57
N ARG A 52 -0.19 -12.53 17.68
CA ARG A 52 -0.18 -13.70 18.55
C ARG A 52 -1.27 -13.69 19.60
N ASP A 53 -1.66 -12.51 20.07
CA ASP A 53 -2.59 -12.37 21.21
C ASP A 53 -4.06 -12.34 20.75
N PHE A 54 -4.35 -12.11 19.45
CA PHE A 54 -5.72 -11.94 18.92
C PHE A 54 -5.92 -12.68 17.60
N ASP A 55 -6.68 -13.75 17.60
CA ASP A 55 -6.95 -14.60 16.43
C ASP A 55 -7.66 -13.86 15.29
N ASN A 56 -8.45 -12.82 15.61
CA ASN A 56 -9.13 -12.01 14.62
C ASN A 56 -8.26 -10.88 14.02
N ILE A 57 -7.04 -10.69 14.49
CA ILE A 57 -6.04 -9.84 13.82
C ILE A 57 -5.28 -10.72 12.82
N VAL A 58 -5.72 -10.71 11.56
CA VAL A 58 -5.33 -11.70 10.54
C VAL A 58 -4.24 -11.20 9.58
N ALA A 59 -3.98 -9.89 9.52
CA ALA A 59 -3.00 -9.34 8.59
C ALA A 59 -2.53 -7.95 8.99
N ILE A 60 -1.43 -7.53 8.36
CA ILE A 60 -1.01 -6.13 8.32
C ILE A 60 -0.88 -5.64 6.88
N LYS A 61 -1.45 -4.46 6.56
CA LYS A 61 -1.06 -3.64 5.43
C LYS A 61 0.11 -2.76 5.86
N GLU A 62 1.29 -3.04 5.31
CA GLU A 62 2.52 -2.36 5.68
C GLU A 62 2.90 -1.30 4.63
N ALA A 63 2.97 -0.05 5.04
CA ALA A 63 3.27 1.10 4.22
C ALA A 63 4.28 2.06 4.90
N SER A 64 5.18 1.51 5.73
CA SER A 64 6.24 2.29 6.37
C SER A 64 7.40 2.62 5.42
N GLY A 65 7.56 1.86 4.32
CA GLY A 65 8.74 1.91 3.45
C GLY A 65 9.97 1.23 4.05
N ASN A 66 9.88 0.70 5.27
CA ASN A 66 10.99 0.02 5.95
C ASN A 66 10.99 -1.49 5.65
N ILE A 67 11.67 -1.87 4.58
CA ILE A 67 11.75 -3.27 4.13
C ILE A 67 12.33 -4.18 5.23
N THR A 68 13.31 -3.72 6.00
CA THR A 68 13.90 -4.51 7.10
C THR A 68 12.87 -4.83 8.19
N GLN A 69 12.01 -3.86 8.55
CA GLN A 69 10.90 -4.10 9.48
C GLN A 69 9.87 -5.08 8.89
N MET A 70 9.56 -4.95 7.61
CA MET A 70 8.62 -5.85 6.94
C MET A 70 9.15 -7.28 6.87
N ASP A 71 10.43 -7.46 6.58
CA ASP A 71 11.10 -8.77 6.57
C ASP A 71 11.11 -9.40 7.98
N ASP A 72 11.38 -8.62 9.02
CA ASP A 72 11.29 -9.08 10.40
C ASP A 72 9.88 -9.57 10.78
N ILE A 73 8.85 -8.85 10.35
CA ILE A 73 7.45 -9.30 10.53
C ILE A 73 7.20 -10.60 9.77
N ILE A 74 7.56 -10.68 8.48
CA ILE A 74 7.35 -11.85 7.62
C ILE A 74 8.03 -13.09 8.22
N LYS A 75 9.26 -12.94 8.68
CA LYS A 75 10.05 -14.03 9.28
C LYS A 75 9.44 -14.57 10.57
N ASN A 76 8.87 -13.72 11.42
CA ASN A 76 8.48 -14.06 12.78
C ASN A 76 6.97 -14.13 13.03
N LYS A 77 6.15 -13.90 12.00
CA LYS A 77 4.68 -13.92 12.06
C LYS A 77 4.13 -15.30 12.37
N PRO A 78 2.96 -15.42 13.01
CA PRO A 78 2.19 -16.64 13.03
C PRO A 78 1.83 -17.12 11.62
N GLU A 79 1.58 -18.41 11.43
CA GLU A 79 1.26 -19.01 10.14
C GLU A 79 -0.02 -18.39 9.51
N ASN A 80 -1.02 -18.11 10.34
CA ASN A 80 -2.32 -17.55 9.96
C ASN A 80 -2.35 -16.01 9.88
N PHE A 81 -1.19 -15.34 9.90
CA PHE A 81 -1.09 -13.88 9.78
C PHE A 81 -0.42 -13.48 8.47
N ASP A 82 -1.04 -12.57 7.73
CA ASP A 82 -0.55 -12.13 6.43
C ASP A 82 0.12 -10.76 6.46
N VAL A 83 1.15 -10.60 5.61
CA VAL A 83 1.75 -9.30 5.33
C VAL A 83 1.37 -8.85 3.92
N ILE A 84 0.71 -7.70 3.82
CA ILE A 84 0.21 -7.11 2.57
C ILE A 84 0.95 -5.80 2.32
N SER A 85 1.47 -5.60 1.13
CA SER A 85 2.09 -4.33 0.75
C SER A 85 1.06 -3.20 0.74
N GLY A 86 1.44 -2.06 1.29
CA GLY A 86 0.70 -0.81 1.21
C GLY A 86 1.37 0.24 0.31
N ASP A 87 2.45 -0.16 -0.39
CA ASP A 87 3.25 0.70 -1.26
C ASP A 87 3.55 -0.01 -2.58
N ASP A 88 3.06 0.58 -3.67
CA ASP A 88 3.17 -0.01 -5.01
C ASP A 88 4.63 -0.19 -5.45
N GLY A 89 5.50 0.75 -5.09
CA GLY A 89 6.91 0.75 -5.50
C GLY A 89 7.74 -0.37 -4.86
N ILE A 90 7.33 -0.87 -3.71
CA ILE A 90 8.03 -1.97 -3.02
C ILE A 90 7.25 -3.29 -3.03
N THR A 91 6.10 -3.34 -3.69
CA THR A 91 5.26 -4.55 -3.74
C THR A 91 6.01 -5.75 -4.31
N PHE A 92 6.67 -5.58 -5.46
CA PHE A 92 7.43 -6.68 -6.09
C PHE A 92 8.52 -7.25 -5.16
N PRO A 93 9.48 -6.44 -4.65
CA PRO A 93 10.49 -6.96 -3.73
C PRO A 93 9.88 -7.51 -2.43
N LEU A 94 8.80 -6.94 -1.93
CA LEU A 94 8.18 -7.44 -0.69
C LEU A 94 7.53 -8.82 -0.89
N ILE A 95 6.96 -9.10 -2.06
CA ILE A 95 6.46 -10.44 -2.40
C ILE A 95 7.61 -11.46 -2.45
N THR A 96 8.80 -11.09 -2.93
CA THR A 96 9.96 -11.99 -2.92
C THR A 96 10.44 -12.33 -1.51
N LEU A 97 10.12 -11.49 -0.51
CA LEU A 97 10.37 -11.75 0.91
C LEU A 97 9.25 -12.57 1.58
N GLY A 98 8.08 -12.71 0.94
CA GLY A 98 6.96 -13.51 1.46
C GLY A 98 5.67 -12.75 1.75
N ALA A 99 5.51 -11.51 1.30
CA ALA A 99 4.21 -10.84 1.32
C ALA A 99 3.23 -11.53 0.37
N VAL A 100 1.93 -11.52 0.74
CA VAL A 100 0.90 -12.25 0.01
C VAL A 100 0.17 -11.42 -1.05
N GLY A 101 0.47 -10.12 -1.15
CA GLY A 101 -0.20 -9.24 -2.11
C GLY A 101 -0.06 -7.76 -1.78
N VAL A 102 -0.98 -6.96 -2.32
CA VAL A 102 -0.95 -5.49 -2.20
C VAL A 102 -2.36 -4.90 -2.11
N ILE A 103 -2.50 -3.83 -1.33
CA ILE A 103 -3.64 -2.90 -1.41
C ILE A 103 -3.12 -1.62 -2.05
N SER A 104 -3.32 -1.51 -3.36
CA SER A 104 -2.62 -0.65 -4.30
C SER A 104 -3.31 0.69 -4.56
N VAL A 105 -2.52 1.70 -4.93
CA VAL A 105 -2.99 2.96 -5.53
C VAL A 105 -2.99 2.85 -7.05
N ILE A 106 -1.89 2.45 -7.68
CA ILE A 106 -1.77 2.33 -9.14
C ILE A 106 -2.74 1.30 -9.73
N GLY A 107 -3.11 0.29 -8.96
CA GLY A 107 -4.11 -0.71 -9.34
C GLY A 107 -5.51 -0.15 -9.63
N ASN A 108 -5.82 1.10 -9.22
CA ASN A 108 -7.06 1.78 -9.63
C ASN A 108 -7.02 2.21 -11.09
N ALA A 109 -5.86 2.59 -11.61
CA ALA A 109 -5.70 3.02 -13.00
C ALA A 109 -5.30 1.85 -13.91
N PHE A 110 -4.46 0.94 -13.43
CA PHE A 110 -3.92 -0.19 -14.19
C PHE A 110 -4.18 -1.54 -13.50
N PRO A 111 -5.47 -1.90 -13.26
CA PRO A 111 -5.82 -3.10 -12.49
C PRO A 111 -5.32 -4.40 -13.14
N ARG A 112 -5.38 -4.49 -14.46
CA ARG A 112 -4.98 -5.68 -15.23
C ARG A 112 -3.48 -5.92 -15.09
N GLU A 113 -2.68 -4.91 -15.39
CA GLU A 113 -1.22 -4.99 -15.43
C GLU A 113 -0.66 -5.21 -14.03
N PHE A 114 -1.13 -4.43 -13.05
CA PHE A 114 -0.60 -4.50 -11.71
C PHE A 114 -1.00 -5.78 -10.98
N SER A 115 -2.24 -6.27 -11.17
CA SER A 115 -2.65 -7.57 -10.65
C SER A 115 -1.91 -8.74 -11.35
N ARG A 116 -1.56 -8.60 -12.65
CA ARG A 116 -0.73 -9.57 -13.35
C ARG A 116 0.68 -9.61 -12.76
N MET A 117 1.32 -8.46 -12.55
CA MET A 117 2.62 -8.35 -11.90
C MET A 117 2.61 -9.07 -10.54
N THR A 118 1.61 -8.78 -9.71
CA THR A 118 1.45 -9.40 -8.39
C THR A 118 1.32 -10.92 -8.47
N ARG A 119 0.47 -11.44 -9.37
CA ARG A 119 0.29 -12.89 -9.54
C ARG A 119 1.56 -13.59 -10.04
N LEU A 120 2.26 -13.01 -11.02
CA LEU A 120 3.52 -13.55 -11.51
C LEU A 120 4.57 -13.62 -10.40
N ALA A 121 4.70 -12.58 -9.61
CA ALA A 121 5.61 -12.56 -8.46
C ALA A 121 5.27 -13.65 -7.43
N LEU A 122 3.98 -13.82 -7.08
CA LEU A 122 3.50 -14.87 -6.18
C LEU A 122 3.72 -16.29 -6.72
N GLN A 123 3.75 -16.45 -8.05
CA GLN A 123 4.04 -17.74 -8.72
C GLN A 123 5.55 -18.01 -8.91
N GLY A 124 6.42 -17.06 -8.49
CA GLY A 124 7.86 -17.19 -8.67
C GLY A 124 8.37 -16.79 -10.06
N ASP A 125 7.52 -16.31 -10.96
CA ASP A 125 7.92 -15.77 -12.26
C ASP A 125 8.43 -14.32 -12.12
N TYR A 126 9.56 -14.18 -11.43
CA TYR A 126 10.15 -12.90 -11.10
C TYR A 126 10.62 -12.12 -12.33
N ALA A 127 11.05 -12.78 -13.39
CA ALA A 127 11.51 -12.11 -14.61
C ALA A 127 10.37 -11.33 -15.29
N ASN A 128 9.22 -11.96 -15.48
CA ASN A 128 8.06 -11.32 -16.08
C ASN A 128 7.40 -10.30 -15.12
N ALA A 129 7.36 -10.57 -13.82
CA ALA A 129 6.87 -9.63 -12.82
C ALA A 129 7.71 -8.35 -12.79
N LEU A 130 9.05 -8.48 -12.79
CA LEU A 130 9.98 -7.35 -12.79
C LEU A 130 9.83 -6.48 -14.05
N ALA A 131 9.65 -7.11 -15.22
CA ALA A 131 9.41 -6.37 -16.47
C ALA A 131 8.17 -5.49 -16.40
N ILE A 132 7.09 -5.95 -15.74
CA ILE A 132 5.90 -5.14 -15.52
C ILE A 132 6.17 -4.06 -14.46
N HIS A 133 6.83 -4.40 -13.35
CA HIS A 133 7.18 -3.45 -12.29
C HIS A 133 7.96 -2.25 -12.86
N HIS A 134 8.97 -2.50 -13.69
CA HIS A 134 9.78 -1.43 -14.30
C HIS A 134 8.99 -0.50 -15.21
N LYS A 135 7.92 -0.97 -15.88
CA LYS A 135 7.05 -0.10 -16.69
C LYS A 135 6.36 0.98 -15.87
N PHE A 136 6.13 0.73 -14.58
CA PHE A 136 5.39 1.62 -13.70
C PHE A 136 6.27 2.42 -12.73
N THR A 137 7.60 2.23 -12.76
CA THR A 137 8.52 2.81 -11.76
C THR A 137 8.36 4.31 -11.61
N GLU A 138 8.24 5.06 -12.71
CA GLU A 138 8.02 6.51 -12.65
C GLU A 138 6.65 6.87 -12.05
N LEU A 139 5.62 6.10 -12.35
CA LEU A 139 4.27 6.35 -11.86
C LEU A 139 4.14 6.12 -10.35
N PHE A 140 4.90 5.19 -9.76
CA PHE A 140 4.84 4.96 -8.31
C PHE A 140 5.11 6.23 -7.51
N SER A 141 6.06 7.05 -7.91
CA SER A 141 6.34 8.33 -7.27
C SER A 141 5.42 9.45 -7.77
N LEU A 142 5.16 9.51 -9.08
CA LEU A 142 4.39 10.58 -9.70
C LEU A 142 2.96 10.66 -9.17
N LEU A 143 2.34 9.51 -8.85
CA LEU A 143 0.99 9.44 -8.27
C LEU A 143 0.90 10.04 -6.85
N PHE A 144 2.03 10.32 -6.20
CA PHE A 144 2.07 10.86 -4.84
C PHE A 144 2.67 12.27 -4.76
N VAL A 145 3.30 12.78 -5.81
CA VAL A 145 4.05 14.04 -5.79
C VAL A 145 3.19 15.25 -5.39
N ASP A 146 1.92 15.27 -5.77
CA ASP A 146 0.92 16.27 -5.38
C ASP A 146 -0.12 15.69 -4.41
N GLY A 147 0.20 14.53 -3.81
CA GLY A 147 -0.65 13.83 -2.85
C GLY A 147 -1.57 12.78 -3.48
N ASN A 148 -1.99 11.84 -2.63
CA ASN A 148 -2.95 10.79 -2.96
C ASN A 148 -4.24 11.04 -2.16
N PRO A 149 -5.44 11.04 -2.78
CA PRO A 149 -5.77 10.49 -4.12
C PRO A 149 -5.67 11.47 -5.31
N ALA A 150 -5.09 12.67 -5.16
CA ALA A 150 -5.03 13.63 -6.27
C ALA A 150 -4.34 13.04 -7.51
N GLY A 151 -3.17 12.40 -7.32
CA GLY A 151 -2.41 11.79 -8.41
C GLY A 151 -3.17 10.69 -9.15
N VAL A 152 -3.73 9.71 -8.46
CA VAL A 152 -4.46 8.62 -9.11
C VAL A 152 -5.73 9.09 -9.81
N LYS A 153 -6.42 10.10 -9.25
CA LYS A 153 -7.59 10.72 -9.92
C LYS A 153 -7.20 11.48 -11.18
N ALA A 154 -6.07 12.19 -11.14
CA ALA A 154 -5.52 12.83 -12.34
C ALA A 154 -5.19 11.81 -13.43
N MET A 155 -4.55 10.68 -13.09
CA MET A 155 -4.28 9.60 -14.03
C MET A 155 -5.57 9.03 -14.64
N LEU A 156 -6.57 8.72 -13.83
CA LEU A 156 -7.87 8.24 -14.30
C LEU A 156 -8.59 9.27 -15.19
N ASN A 157 -8.40 10.56 -14.94
CA ASN A 157 -8.92 11.62 -15.80
C ASN A 157 -8.17 11.70 -17.14
N VAL A 158 -6.83 11.58 -17.15
CA VAL A 158 -6.03 11.48 -18.38
C VAL A 158 -6.52 10.31 -19.25
N MET A 159 -6.89 9.20 -18.61
CA MET A 159 -7.47 8.01 -19.28
C MET A 159 -8.94 8.21 -19.73
N GLY A 160 -9.57 9.34 -19.41
CA GLY A 160 -10.96 9.62 -19.76
C GLY A 160 -12.02 8.87 -18.96
N LEU A 161 -11.64 8.27 -17.83
CA LEU A 161 -12.52 7.40 -17.03
C LEU A 161 -13.34 8.15 -15.98
N ILE A 162 -12.84 9.27 -15.45
CA ILE A 162 -13.50 10.06 -14.41
C ILE A 162 -13.25 11.57 -14.57
N ASP A 163 -14.07 12.39 -13.92
CA ASP A 163 -13.79 13.82 -13.72
C ASP A 163 -12.67 14.02 -12.68
N ASN A 164 -11.76 14.97 -12.94
CA ASN A 164 -10.69 15.33 -12.00
C ASN A 164 -11.23 16.26 -10.88
N LYS A 165 -12.18 15.75 -10.08
CA LYS A 165 -12.82 16.47 -8.97
C LYS A 165 -12.39 15.88 -7.64
N LEU A 166 -12.02 16.76 -6.70
CA LEU A 166 -11.65 16.41 -5.34
C LEU A 166 -12.45 17.25 -4.33
N ARG A 167 -12.63 16.74 -3.12
CA ARG A 167 -13.17 17.52 -1.99
C ARG A 167 -12.01 18.22 -1.28
N LEU A 168 -12.22 19.47 -0.89
CA LEU A 168 -11.28 20.19 -0.04
C LEU A 168 -11.00 19.40 1.26
N PRO A 169 -9.77 19.44 1.80
CA PRO A 169 -8.65 20.29 1.40
C PRO A 169 -7.84 19.79 0.18
N LEU A 170 -8.21 18.68 -0.41
CA LEU A 170 -7.54 18.15 -1.59
C LEU A 170 -7.95 18.94 -2.84
N VAL A 171 -6.96 19.18 -3.70
CA VAL A 171 -7.12 19.90 -4.98
C VAL A 171 -6.52 19.06 -6.12
N PRO A 172 -6.87 19.32 -7.39
CA PRO A 172 -6.22 18.67 -8.53
C PRO A 172 -4.70 18.86 -8.52
N THR A 173 -3.99 17.92 -9.13
CA THR A 173 -2.54 18.00 -9.30
C THR A 173 -2.13 19.24 -10.10
N ARG A 174 -0.87 19.67 -9.93
CA ARG A 174 -0.28 20.72 -10.78
C ARG A 174 -0.35 20.33 -12.26
N ILE A 175 -0.46 21.34 -13.13
CA ILE A 175 -0.52 21.10 -14.57
C ILE A 175 0.71 20.34 -15.08
N THR A 176 1.90 20.64 -14.57
CA THR A 176 3.14 19.95 -14.93
C THR A 176 3.12 18.46 -14.58
N THR A 177 2.53 18.10 -13.44
CA THR A 177 2.34 16.69 -13.03
C THR A 177 1.34 16.00 -13.96
N PHE A 178 0.24 16.68 -14.29
CA PHE A 178 -0.80 16.16 -15.18
C PHE A 178 -0.27 15.90 -16.60
N GLU A 179 0.51 16.84 -17.15
CA GLU A 179 1.13 16.71 -18.48
C GLU A 179 2.16 15.57 -18.51
N LYS A 180 2.95 15.42 -17.43
CA LYS A 180 3.89 14.30 -17.31
C LYS A 180 3.17 12.95 -17.26
N MET A 181 2.04 12.85 -16.55
CA MET A 181 1.21 11.63 -16.53
C MET A 181 0.69 11.28 -17.93
N ARG A 182 0.26 12.29 -18.72
CA ARG A 182 -0.18 12.09 -20.09
C ARG A 182 0.94 11.54 -20.98
N ALA A 183 2.13 12.15 -20.92
CA ALA A 183 3.28 11.70 -21.69
C ALA A 183 3.66 10.24 -21.36
N ILE A 184 3.69 9.86 -20.08
CA ILE A 184 3.97 8.48 -19.67
C ILE A 184 2.88 7.51 -20.18
N LEU A 185 1.61 7.90 -20.13
CA LEU A 185 0.52 7.06 -20.65
C LEU A 185 0.67 6.79 -22.14
N ASP A 186 1.05 7.81 -22.92
CA ASP A 186 1.30 7.69 -24.37
C ASP A 186 2.48 6.73 -24.64
N GLU A 187 3.56 6.83 -23.87
CA GLU A 187 4.74 5.94 -23.98
C GLU A 187 4.42 4.48 -23.63
N LEU A 188 3.56 4.25 -22.63
CA LEU A 188 3.16 2.91 -22.22
C LEU A 188 2.31 2.17 -23.25
N ASN A 189 1.75 2.87 -24.26
CA ASN A 189 0.82 2.32 -25.27
C ASN A 189 -0.33 1.50 -24.65
N ILE A 190 -0.77 1.86 -23.46
CA ILE A 190 -1.89 1.21 -22.79
C ILE A 190 -3.16 1.87 -23.30
N LYS A 191 -3.91 1.14 -24.12
CA LYS A 191 -5.25 1.57 -24.55
C LYS A 191 -6.23 1.41 -23.39
N CYS A 192 -6.93 2.49 -23.08
CA CYS A 192 -7.98 2.55 -22.07
C CYS A 192 -9.28 1.94 -22.60
#